data_008fe6a185e6f10bfae3447019be9caa
#
_entry.id   008fe6a185e6f10bfae3447019be9caa
#
_cell.length_a   1.000
_cell.length_b   1.000
_cell.length_c   1.000
_cell.angle_alpha   90.00
_cell.angle_beta   90.00
_cell.angle_gamma   90.00
#
_symmetry.space_group_name_H-M   'P 1'
#
loop_
_entity.id
_entity.type
_entity.pdbx_description
1 polymer ?
#
loop_
_entity_poly.entity_id
_entity_poly.type
_entity_poly.pdbx_seq_one_letter_code
_entity_poly.pdbx_strand_id
1 'polypeptide(L)'
;MWGDELFDPGLTHLEKPHPVMVENTPYREGHCFLGLLGKHYNVPTENFGIAGGSLQSSLWTYLWWLEHEQLDPRECLILVGHTEGNRDSFYNPRHVSYANDPPWNKFVHSAWIHGGATCFDSDWVTMVKANMVLTNCNELSNLAYRQSVLFFEGQNFKFQNNVIQFTTMGPSIPINAKGLLWPEHGLVSFVKDNPELLAPNKHPNERGHEVIRDHLIPEIERVILA
;
A
#
# COMPACT_ATOMS: atom_id res chain seq x y z
N MET A 1 2.32 -2.71 2.72
CA MET A 1 1.87 -1.94 3.91
C MET A 1 3.05 -1.09 4.34
N TRP A 2 2.89 0.21 4.34
CA TRP A 2 3.91 1.11 4.85
C TRP A 2 3.85 1.11 6.38
N GLY A 3 4.97 0.89 7.04
CA GLY A 3 5.07 0.76 8.49
C GLY A 3 5.42 -0.66 8.98
N ASP A 4 5.72 -1.57 8.06
CA ASP A 4 6.09 -2.96 8.42
C ASP A 4 7.37 -3.04 9.23
N GLU A 5 8.19 -2.01 9.20
CA GLU A 5 9.46 -1.89 9.92
C GLU A 5 9.34 -1.15 11.26
N LEU A 6 8.18 -0.57 11.53
CA LEU A 6 7.93 0.10 12.80
C LEU A 6 7.73 -0.96 13.89
N PHE A 7 8.53 -0.89 14.92
CA PHE A 7 8.50 -1.85 16.01
C PHE A 7 8.46 -1.14 17.36
N ASP A 8 7.47 -1.51 18.18
CA ASP A 8 7.32 -0.96 19.53
C ASP A 8 8.53 -1.32 20.40
N PRO A 9 9.28 -0.31 20.90
CA PRO A 9 10.40 -0.55 21.80
C PRO A 9 10.01 -1.31 23.06
N GLY A 10 8.76 -1.27 23.49
CA GLY A 10 8.24 -2.01 24.63
C GLY A 10 8.18 -3.52 24.42
N LEU A 11 8.21 -3.99 23.16
CA LEU A 11 8.10 -5.41 22.81
C LEU A 11 9.45 -6.13 22.66
N THR A 12 10.56 -5.49 22.97
CA THR A 12 11.91 -6.06 22.83
C THR A 12 12.18 -7.28 23.74
N HIS A 13 11.32 -7.51 24.74
CA HIS A 13 11.39 -8.66 25.63
C HIS A 13 10.89 -9.97 24.98
N LEU A 14 10.27 -9.91 23.81
CA LEU A 14 9.79 -11.08 23.11
C LEU A 14 10.94 -11.85 22.47
N GLU A 15 10.88 -13.18 22.50
CA GLU A 15 11.95 -14.04 21.97
C GLU A 15 12.22 -13.86 20.48
N LYS A 16 11.17 -13.53 19.71
CA LYS A 16 11.24 -13.33 18.24
C LYS A 16 10.41 -12.13 17.83
N PRO A 17 10.86 -10.93 18.14
CA PRO A 17 10.13 -9.73 17.76
C PRO A 17 10.07 -9.60 16.23
N HIS A 18 8.88 -9.35 15.71
CA HIS A 18 8.66 -9.11 14.29
C HIS A 18 7.64 -8.00 14.09
N PRO A 19 7.88 -7.02 13.19
CA PRO A 19 7.00 -5.87 13.02
C PRO A 19 5.54 -6.20 12.72
N VAL A 20 5.26 -7.31 12.03
CA VAL A 20 3.87 -7.71 11.66
C VAL A 20 3.16 -8.56 12.71
N MET A 21 3.71 -8.73 13.91
CA MET A 21 2.99 -9.41 14.99
C MET A 21 1.81 -8.56 15.50
N VAL A 22 0.79 -9.24 16.05
CA VAL A 22 -0.47 -8.61 16.50
C VAL A 22 -0.22 -7.52 17.52
N GLU A 23 0.62 -7.82 18.50
CA GLU A 23 0.94 -6.93 19.62
C GLU A 23 1.59 -5.62 19.17
N ASN A 24 2.24 -5.64 18.00
CA ASN A 24 2.88 -4.47 17.40
C ASN A 24 1.93 -3.63 16.55
N THR A 25 0.74 -4.15 16.23
CA THR A 25 -0.20 -3.47 15.32
C THR A 25 -0.57 -2.06 15.79
N PRO A 26 -0.94 -1.81 17.06
CA PRO A 26 -1.30 -0.46 17.50
C PRO A 26 -0.14 0.54 17.39
N TYR A 27 1.09 0.09 17.65
CA TYR A 27 2.27 0.93 17.50
C TYR A 27 2.51 1.29 16.04
N ARG A 28 2.54 0.29 15.18
CA ARG A 28 2.74 0.44 13.73
C ARG A 28 1.68 1.34 13.10
N GLU A 29 0.42 1.10 13.41
CA GLU A 29 -0.70 1.92 12.91
C GLU A 29 -0.65 3.35 13.42
N GLY A 30 -0.23 3.55 14.66
CA GLY A 30 -0.13 4.87 15.26
C GLY A 30 1.08 5.69 14.83
N HIS A 31 2.14 5.07 14.26
CA HIS A 31 3.40 5.72 13.91
C HIS A 31 3.69 5.70 12.40
N CYS A 32 2.93 4.97 11.59
CA CYS A 32 2.99 5.13 10.13
C CYS A 32 2.38 6.46 9.69
N PHE A 33 2.73 6.93 8.50
CA PHE A 33 2.26 8.23 8.00
C PHE A 33 0.74 8.39 8.05
N LEU A 34 -0.02 7.31 7.81
CA LEU A 34 -1.48 7.33 7.88
C LEU A 34 -1.99 7.61 9.30
N GLY A 35 -1.46 6.90 10.30
CA GLY A 35 -1.81 7.16 11.70
C GLY A 35 -1.38 8.55 12.18
N LEU A 36 -0.25 9.06 11.68
CA LEU A 36 0.20 10.43 11.95
C LEU A 36 -0.73 11.47 11.32
N LEU A 37 -1.27 11.21 10.13
CA LEU A 37 -2.31 12.05 9.51
C LEU A 37 -3.60 12.04 10.33
N GLY A 38 -4.04 10.85 10.79
CA GLY A 38 -5.20 10.75 11.66
C GLY A 38 -5.06 11.57 12.95
N LYS A 39 -3.89 11.52 13.58
CA LYS A 39 -3.58 12.37 14.75
C LYS A 39 -3.58 13.86 14.40
N HIS A 40 -3.02 14.25 13.25
CA HIS A 40 -2.96 15.64 12.81
C HIS A 40 -4.36 16.24 12.60
N TYR A 41 -5.26 15.49 11.93
CA TYR A 41 -6.63 15.93 11.65
C TYR A 41 -7.64 15.56 12.74
N ASN A 42 -7.21 14.84 13.76
CA ASN A 42 -8.09 14.30 14.83
C ASN A 42 -9.26 13.47 14.27
N VAL A 43 -8.94 12.56 13.35
CA VAL A 43 -9.89 11.64 12.71
C VAL A 43 -9.42 10.19 12.84
N PRO A 44 -10.34 9.21 12.89
CA PRO A 44 -9.97 7.80 12.83
C PRO A 44 -9.33 7.46 11.48
N THR A 45 -8.43 6.49 11.48
CA THR A 45 -7.77 6.00 10.28
C THR A 45 -7.80 4.48 10.22
N GLU A 46 -7.96 3.94 9.03
CA GLU A 46 -7.89 2.52 8.75
C GLU A 46 -6.86 2.24 7.66
N ASN A 47 -6.01 1.25 7.88
CA ASN A 47 -4.93 0.90 6.97
C ASN A 47 -5.21 -0.43 6.26
N PHE A 48 -5.65 -0.36 5.02
CA PHE A 48 -5.92 -1.50 4.15
C PHE A 48 -4.72 -1.92 3.29
N GLY A 49 -3.55 -1.34 3.53
CA GLY A 49 -2.34 -1.69 2.81
C GLY A 49 -1.93 -3.14 3.04
N ILE A 50 -1.60 -3.86 1.96
CA ILE A 50 -1.15 -5.24 1.99
C ILE A 50 0.33 -5.29 1.65
N ALA A 51 1.14 -5.91 2.51
CA ALA A 51 2.57 -6.08 2.28
C ALA A 51 2.82 -6.85 0.97
N GLY A 52 3.68 -6.30 0.11
CA GLY A 52 3.93 -6.89 -1.22
C GLY A 52 2.76 -6.81 -2.21
N GLY A 53 1.68 -6.13 -1.84
CA GLY A 53 0.48 -6.00 -2.68
C GLY A 53 0.76 -5.41 -4.06
N SER A 54 -0.12 -5.73 -5.00
CA SER A 54 -0.12 -5.20 -6.37
C SER A 54 -1.20 -4.11 -6.55
N LEU A 55 -1.19 -3.45 -7.70
CA LEU A 55 -2.27 -2.53 -8.09
C LEU A 55 -3.63 -3.23 -8.08
N GLN A 56 -3.67 -4.48 -8.56
CA GLN A 56 -4.89 -5.28 -8.60
C GLN A 56 -5.42 -5.61 -7.21
N SER A 57 -4.56 -5.96 -6.25
CA SER A 57 -4.99 -6.21 -4.87
C SER A 57 -5.55 -4.94 -4.21
N SER A 58 -4.99 -3.77 -4.53
CA SER A 58 -5.53 -2.49 -4.04
C SER A 58 -6.94 -2.22 -4.57
N LEU A 59 -7.18 -2.49 -5.87
CA LEU A 59 -8.51 -2.38 -6.46
C LEU A 59 -9.52 -3.32 -5.79
N TRP A 60 -9.15 -4.58 -5.58
CA TRP A 60 -10.02 -5.57 -4.92
C TRP A 60 -10.32 -5.20 -3.47
N THR A 61 -9.32 -4.73 -2.73
CA THR A 61 -9.51 -4.24 -1.36
C THR A 61 -10.49 -3.08 -1.32
N TYR A 62 -10.35 -2.12 -2.25
CA TYR A 62 -11.25 -0.98 -2.33
C TYR A 62 -12.69 -1.40 -2.69
N LEU A 63 -12.88 -2.31 -3.66
CA LEU A 63 -14.19 -2.83 -4.02
C LEU A 63 -14.83 -3.58 -2.86
N TRP A 64 -14.04 -4.42 -2.17
CA TRP A 64 -14.52 -5.10 -0.99
C TRP A 64 -14.95 -4.11 0.09
N TRP A 65 -14.16 -3.07 0.34
CA TRP A 65 -14.49 -2.03 1.30
C TRP A 65 -15.82 -1.34 0.95
N LEU A 66 -16.03 -0.97 -0.30
CA LEU A 66 -17.29 -0.36 -0.76
C LEU A 66 -18.52 -1.26 -0.56
N GLU A 67 -18.35 -2.59 -0.59
CA GLU A 67 -19.43 -3.54 -0.45
C GLU A 67 -19.75 -3.90 1.01
N HIS A 68 -18.77 -3.83 1.89
CA HIS A 68 -18.87 -4.38 3.24
C HIS A 68 -18.84 -3.32 4.35
N GLU A 69 -18.21 -2.18 4.11
CA GLU A 69 -18.20 -1.11 5.09
C GLU A 69 -19.50 -0.28 5.01
N GLN A 70 -20.01 0.08 6.18
CA GLN A 70 -21.23 0.88 6.26
C GLN A 70 -20.95 2.40 6.20
N LEU A 71 -19.71 2.78 5.94
CA LEU A 71 -19.30 4.18 5.83
C LEU A 71 -19.72 4.74 4.47
N ASP A 72 -20.19 5.98 4.45
CA ASP A 72 -20.39 6.70 3.20
C ASP A 72 -19.03 7.12 2.62
N PRO A 73 -18.64 6.64 1.43
CA PRO A 73 -17.37 7.04 0.82
C PRO A 73 -17.18 8.55 0.70
N ARG A 74 -18.27 9.33 0.66
CA ARG A 74 -18.23 10.81 0.59
C ARG A 74 -17.80 11.46 1.91
N GLU A 75 -17.90 10.75 3.02
CA GLU A 75 -17.45 11.19 4.34
C GLU A 75 -16.02 10.74 4.67
N CYS A 76 -15.40 9.98 3.78
CA CYS A 76 -14.06 9.43 3.94
C CYS A 76 -13.06 10.12 3.00
N LEU A 77 -11.87 10.41 3.50
CA LEU A 77 -10.72 10.71 2.65
C LEU A 77 -9.99 9.41 2.35
N ILE A 78 -9.88 9.07 1.08
CA ILE A 78 -9.29 7.83 0.61
C ILE A 78 -7.91 8.11 0.02
N LEU A 79 -6.88 7.53 0.63
CA LEU A 79 -5.50 7.64 0.17
C LEU A 79 -5.10 6.38 -0.59
N VAL A 80 -4.78 6.51 -1.87
CA VAL A 80 -4.40 5.40 -2.74
C VAL A 80 -2.93 5.51 -3.14
N GLY A 81 -2.12 4.65 -2.56
CA GLY A 81 -0.70 4.53 -2.92
C GLY A 81 -0.50 3.50 -4.03
N HIS A 82 -0.19 3.98 -5.23
CA HIS A 82 0.11 3.10 -6.37
C HIS A 82 1.51 2.51 -6.23
N THR A 83 1.57 1.18 -6.20
CA THR A 83 2.84 0.43 -6.24
C THR A 83 3.35 0.25 -7.66
N GLU A 84 4.47 -0.46 -7.82
CA GLU A 84 5.04 -0.77 -9.13
C GLU A 84 4.09 -1.62 -9.99
N GLY A 85 3.99 -1.29 -11.27
CA GLY A 85 3.09 -1.97 -12.20
C GLY A 85 3.47 -3.41 -12.52
N ASN A 86 4.70 -3.82 -12.18
CA ASN A 86 5.21 -5.18 -12.38
C ASN A 86 4.90 -6.14 -11.21
N ARG A 87 4.10 -5.71 -10.24
CA ARG A 87 3.63 -6.56 -9.15
C ARG A 87 2.30 -7.16 -9.50
N ASP A 88 2.22 -8.48 -9.46
CA ASP A 88 1.00 -9.24 -9.68
C ASP A 88 0.47 -9.84 -8.38
N SER A 89 -0.83 -10.09 -8.34
CA SER A 89 -1.49 -10.81 -7.27
C SER A 89 -2.23 -12.02 -7.83
N PHE A 90 -2.09 -13.15 -7.17
CA PHE A 90 -2.70 -14.41 -7.59
C PHE A 90 -3.64 -14.90 -6.50
N TYR A 91 -4.88 -15.19 -6.87
CA TYR A 91 -5.83 -15.76 -5.93
C TYR A 91 -5.49 -17.21 -5.64
N ASN A 92 -5.30 -17.55 -4.37
CA ASN A 92 -5.11 -18.91 -3.92
C ASN A 92 -6.14 -19.24 -2.81
N PRO A 93 -7.19 -20.01 -3.12
CA PRO A 93 -8.23 -20.36 -2.14
C PRO A 93 -7.71 -21.19 -0.96
N ARG A 94 -6.53 -21.82 -1.12
CA ARG A 94 -5.86 -22.60 -0.08
C ARG A 94 -4.87 -21.77 0.73
N HIS A 95 -4.69 -20.50 0.39
CA HIS A 95 -3.82 -19.63 1.15
C HIS A 95 -4.35 -19.48 2.58
N VAL A 96 -3.55 -19.92 3.52
CA VAL A 96 -3.80 -19.67 4.94
C VAL A 96 -3.33 -18.24 5.20
N SER A 97 -4.27 -17.33 5.33
CA SER A 97 -3.98 -15.97 5.75
C SER A 97 -3.27 -16.00 7.10
N TYR A 98 -2.32 -15.10 7.30
CA TYR A 98 -1.80 -14.83 8.63
C TYR A 98 -2.97 -14.45 9.54
N ALA A 99 -2.88 -14.78 10.84
CA ALA A 99 -3.99 -14.64 11.78
C ALA A 99 -4.66 -13.23 11.80
N ASN A 100 -3.98 -12.24 11.25
CA ASN A 100 -4.44 -10.83 11.19
C ASN A 100 -4.69 -10.33 9.77
N ASP A 101 -4.61 -11.20 8.78
CA ASP A 101 -4.98 -10.78 7.44
C ASP A 101 -6.50 -10.57 7.37
N PRO A 102 -6.94 -9.51 6.71
CA PRO A 102 -8.36 -9.34 6.42
C PRO A 102 -8.92 -10.59 5.72
N PRO A 103 -10.16 -10.99 5.98
CA PRO A 103 -10.75 -12.22 5.43
C PRO A 103 -10.77 -12.28 3.90
N TRP A 104 -10.68 -11.13 3.23
CA TRP A 104 -10.57 -11.04 1.77
C TRP A 104 -9.14 -11.25 1.24
N ASN A 105 -8.12 -11.26 2.10
CA ASN A 105 -6.73 -11.41 1.66
C ASN A 105 -6.38 -12.87 1.37
N LYS A 106 -6.97 -13.42 0.33
CA LYS A 106 -6.63 -14.74 -0.23
C LYS A 106 -5.64 -14.64 -1.39
N PHE A 107 -4.97 -13.49 -1.52
CA PHE A 107 -4.10 -13.22 -2.64
C PHE A 107 -2.64 -13.45 -2.26
N VAL A 108 -1.94 -14.04 -3.19
CA VAL A 108 -0.50 -14.17 -3.13
C VAL A 108 0.13 -13.18 -4.08
N HIS A 109 1.04 -12.42 -3.56
CA HIS A 109 1.68 -11.35 -4.30
C HIS A 109 3.02 -11.79 -4.86
N SER A 110 3.36 -11.30 -6.05
CA SER A 110 4.60 -11.67 -6.75
C SER A 110 5.86 -11.37 -5.93
N ALA A 111 5.86 -10.32 -5.12
CA ALA A 111 6.97 -9.99 -4.24
C ALA A 111 7.27 -11.10 -3.22
N TRP A 112 6.26 -11.85 -2.78
CA TRP A 112 6.42 -12.96 -1.84
C TRP A 112 6.98 -14.20 -2.52
N ILE A 113 6.62 -14.43 -3.77
CA ILE A 113 7.12 -15.57 -4.55
C ILE A 113 8.62 -15.43 -4.80
N HIS A 114 9.08 -14.21 -5.08
CA HIS A 114 10.51 -13.92 -5.22
C HIS A 114 11.28 -14.09 -3.91
N GLY A 115 10.65 -13.79 -2.78
CA GLY A 115 11.20 -13.96 -1.44
C GLY A 115 11.29 -15.41 -0.94
N GLY A 116 10.88 -16.40 -1.75
CA GLY A 116 10.89 -17.80 -1.35
C GLY A 116 9.77 -18.18 -0.39
N ALA A 117 8.63 -17.50 -0.48
CA ALA A 117 7.46 -17.82 0.34
C ALA A 117 7.09 -19.30 0.22
N THR A 118 7.21 -20.01 1.33
CA THR A 118 6.99 -21.46 1.45
C THR A 118 5.52 -21.84 1.62
N CYS A 119 4.61 -20.89 1.49
CA CYS A 119 3.18 -21.10 1.66
C CYS A 119 2.49 -21.82 0.49
N PHE A 120 3.27 -22.28 -0.51
CA PHE A 120 2.74 -22.97 -1.69
C PHE A 120 3.34 -24.34 -1.85
N ASP A 121 2.52 -25.25 -2.41
CA ASP A 121 3.09 -26.43 -3.00
C ASP A 121 4.00 -26.05 -4.20
N SER A 122 4.96 -26.91 -4.51
CA SER A 122 5.99 -26.65 -5.54
C SER A 122 5.39 -26.39 -6.92
N ASP A 123 4.27 -27.03 -7.23
CA ASP A 123 3.61 -26.95 -8.54
C ASP A 123 2.94 -25.59 -8.72
N TRP A 124 2.28 -25.10 -7.66
CA TRP A 124 1.70 -23.76 -7.65
C TRP A 124 2.76 -22.67 -7.81
N VAL A 125 3.87 -22.73 -7.06
CA VAL A 125 4.98 -21.80 -7.19
C VAL A 125 5.57 -21.81 -8.61
N THR A 126 5.72 -23.00 -9.20
CA THR A 126 6.25 -23.15 -10.56
C THR A 126 5.29 -22.51 -11.58
N MET A 127 3.99 -22.76 -11.47
CA MET A 127 2.98 -22.19 -12.34
C MET A 127 2.95 -20.66 -12.26
N VAL A 128 2.98 -20.11 -11.06
CA VAL A 128 2.95 -18.67 -10.85
C VAL A 128 4.22 -18.00 -11.38
N LYS A 129 5.41 -18.59 -11.14
CA LYS A 129 6.67 -18.08 -11.68
C LYS A 129 6.68 -18.11 -13.21
N ALA A 130 6.18 -19.18 -13.82
CA ALA A 130 6.08 -19.27 -15.28
C ALA A 130 5.11 -18.19 -15.82
N ASN A 131 3.96 -18.00 -15.20
CA ASN A 131 3.01 -16.97 -15.59
C ASN A 131 3.62 -15.56 -15.46
N MET A 132 4.34 -15.27 -14.39
CA MET A 132 5.04 -13.99 -14.22
C MET A 132 6.05 -13.70 -15.33
N VAL A 133 6.82 -14.71 -15.75
CA VAL A 133 7.79 -14.55 -16.85
C VAL A 133 7.07 -14.25 -18.17
N LEU A 134 5.90 -14.87 -18.40
CA LEU A 134 5.12 -14.70 -19.63
C LEU A 134 4.33 -13.38 -19.65
N THR A 135 3.88 -12.91 -18.51
CA THR A 135 2.99 -11.74 -18.38
C THR A 135 3.71 -10.47 -17.96
N ASN A 136 4.89 -10.58 -17.38
CA ASN A 136 5.69 -9.45 -16.91
C ASN A 136 6.39 -8.74 -18.07
N CYS A 137 5.62 -8.09 -18.92
CA CYS A 137 6.17 -7.19 -19.91
C CYS A 137 5.82 -5.74 -19.51
N ASN A 138 6.74 -4.82 -19.86
CA ASN A 138 6.58 -3.39 -19.53
C ASN A 138 5.26 -2.82 -20.03
N GLU A 139 4.74 -3.28 -21.14
CA GLU A 139 3.48 -2.80 -21.72
C GLU A 139 2.27 -3.21 -20.89
N LEU A 140 2.20 -4.46 -20.42
CA LEU A 140 1.11 -4.92 -19.56
C LEU A 140 1.17 -4.25 -18.18
N SER A 141 2.35 -4.10 -17.61
CA SER A 141 2.55 -3.36 -16.37
C SER A 141 2.11 -1.90 -16.51
N ASN A 142 2.44 -1.28 -17.63
CA ASN A 142 2.02 0.08 -17.97
C ASN A 142 0.49 0.18 -18.09
N LEU A 143 -0.13 -0.79 -18.73
CA LEU A 143 -1.58 -0.82 -18.89
C LEU A 143 -2.28 -1.00 -17.54
N ALA A 144 -1.82 -1.94 -16.71
CA ALA A 144 -2.37 -2.18 -15.37
C ALA A 144 -2.27 -0.91 -14.50
N TYR A 145 -1.14 -0.21 -14.56
CA TYR A 145 -0.96 1.04 -13.84
C TYR A 145 -1.96 2.10 -14.30
N ARG A 146 -2.08 2.32 -15.62
CA ARG A 146 -3.03 3.29 -16.19
C ARG A 146 -4.48 2.95 -15.83
N GLN A 147 -4.86 1.68 -15.91
CA GLN A 147 -6.19 1.23 -15.51
C GLN A 147 -6.48 1.54 -14.04
N SER A 148 -5.53 1.28 -13.15
CA SER A 148 -5.67 1.58 -11.72
C SER A 148 -5.87 3.07 -11.48
N VAL A 149 -5.02 3.92 -12.06
CA VAL A 149 -5.12 5.38 -11.91
C VAL A 149 -6.45 5.91 -12.43
N LEU A 150 -6.86 5.49 -13.64
CA LEU A 150 -8.12 5.93 -14.24
C LEU A 150 -9.35 5.43 -13.48
N PHE A 151 -9.27 4.22 -12.89
CA PHE A 151 -10.33 3.71 -12.04
C PHE A 151 -10.55 4.63 -10.82
N PHE A 152 -9.49 4.96 -10.09
CA PHE A 152 -9.58 5.82 -8.92
C PHE A 152 -9.90 7.28 -9.28
N GLU A 153 -9.49 7.77 -10.44
CA GLU A 153 -9.93 9.07 -10.95
C GLU A 153 -11.45 9.08 -11.19
N GLY A 154 -12.00 7.99 -11.73
CA GLY A 154 -13.45 7.79 -11.87
C GLY A 154 -14.18 7.73 -10.52
N GLN A 155 -13.58 7.10 -9.50
CA GLN A 155 -14.13 7.11 -8.14
C GLN A 155 -14.12 8.53 -7.54
N ASN A 156 -13.05 9.28 -7.77
CA ASN A 156 -12.95 10.66 -7.32
C ASN A 156 -14.06 11.54 -7.91
N PHE A 157 -14.33 11.40 -9.19
CA PHE A 157 -15.47 12.06 -9.83
C PHE A 157 -16.82 11.64 -9.23
N LYS A 158 -17.00 10.33 -8.96
CA LYS A 158 -18.23 9.79 -8.37
C LYS A 158 -18.48 10.28 -6.95
N PHE A 159 -17.43 10.42 -6.14
CA PHE A 159 -17.50 10.69 -4.69
C PHE A 159 -17.02 12.10 -4.29
N GLN A 160 -17.02 13.05 -5.21
CA GLN A 160 -16.78 14.47 -4.91
C GLN A 160 -15.36 14.82 -4.45
N ASN A 161 -14.35 14.27 -5.14
CA ASN A 161 -12.94 14.63 -4.95
C ASN A 161 -12.32 14.27 -3.59
N ASN A 162 -12.73 13.18 -2.98
CA ASN A 162 -12.17 12.71 -1.72
C ASN A 162 -11.17 11.53 -1.87
N VAL A 163 -10.73 11.25 -3.08
CA VAL A 163 -9.68 10.26 -3.35
C VAL A 163 -8.39 10.97 -3.75
N ILE A 164 -7.35 10.78 -2.99
CA ILE A 164 -6.00 11.27 -3.29
C ILE A 164 -5.15 10.08 -3.74
N GLN A 165 -4.62 10.18 -4.95
CA GLN A 165 -3.76 9.17 -5.54
C GLN A 165 -2.30 9.65 -5.53
N PHE A 166 -1.38 8.79 -5.18
CA PHE A 166 0.05 9.07 -5.26
C PHE A 166 0.84 7.83 -5.67
N THR A 167 1.97 8.05 -6.33
CA THR A 167 2.92 6.98 -6.62
C THR A 167 3.75 6.71 -5.38
N THR A 168 3.89 5.45 -4.99
CA THR A 168 4.70 5.07 -3.82
C THR A 168 6.16 4.86 -4.18
N MET A 169 6.42 4.15 -5.26
CA MET A 169 7.77 3.83 -5.76
C MET A 169 7.87 4.27 -7.22
N GLY A 170 8.77 5.21 -7.50
CA GLY A 170 8.94 5.72 -8.86
C GLY A 170 10.16 5.12 -9.57
N PRO A 171 10.35 5.41 -10.87
CA PRO A 171 9.51 6.27 -11.68
C PRO A 171 8.25 5.54 -12.11
N SER A 172 7.14 6.23 -12.07
CA SER A 172 5.93 5.73 -12.68
C SER A 172 5.92 6.04 -14.16
N ILE A 173 5.09 5.31 -14.86
CA ILE A 173 4.85 5.51 -16.27
C ILE A 173 4.18 6.87 -16.45
N PRO A 174 4.56 7.64 -17.48
CA PRO A 174 3.92 8.91 -17.78
C PRO A 174 2.42 8.70 -18.00
N ILE A 175 1.61 9.18 -17.07
CA ILE A 175 0.16 9.22 -17.20
C ILE A 175 -0.24 10.68 -17.07
N ASN A 176 -0.98 11.14 -18.06
CA ASN A 176 -1.63 12.44 -17.97
C ASN A 176 -2.93 12.30 -17.16
N ALA A 177 -2.80 11.98 -15.87
CA ALA A 177 -3.91 11.90 -14.93
C ALA A 177 -3.92 13.12 -14.04
N LYS A 178 -5.03 13.84 -14.03
CA LYS A 178 -5.24 14.92 -13.09
C LYS A 178 -5.35 14.33 -11.70
N GLY A 179 -4.52 14.79 -10.77
CA GLY A 179 -4.61 14.39 -9.37
C GLY A 179 -3.74 13.22 -8.94
N LEU A 180 -2.93 12.65 -9.83
CA LEU A 180 -1.87 11.73 -9.41
C LEU A 180 -0.67 12.53 -8.89
N LEU A 181 -0.38 12.39 -7.60
CA LEU A 181 0.77 13.04 -7.00
C LEU A 181 2.06 12.27 -7.27
N TRP A 182 3.14 13.01 -7.49
CA TRP A 182 4.52 12.54 -7.64
C TRP A 182 4.71 11.42 -8.69
N PRO A 183 4.20 11.59 -9.91
CA PRO A 183 4.23 10.54 -10.92
C PRO A 183 5.64 10.14 -11.34
N GLU A 184 6.62 11.04 -11.26
CA GLU A 184 7.99 10.79 -11.72
C GLU A 184 8.89 10.21 -10.63
N HIS A 185 8.63 10.49 -9.36
CA HIS A 185 9.56 10.22 -8.27
C HIS A 185 9.04 9.25 -7.22
N GLY A 186 7.73 9.21 -7.03
CA GLY A 186 7.08 8.45 -5.96
C GLY A 186 7.38 8.99 -4.55
N LEU A 187 6.55 8.57 -3.62
CA LEU A 187 6.62 8.97 -2.22
C LEU A 187 7.97 8.62 -1.57
N VAL A 188 8.55 7.50 -1.96
CA VAL A 188 9.83 7.02 -1.44
C VAL A 188 10.98 7.99 -1.72
N SER A 189 10.89 8.83 -2.76
CA SER A 189 11.94 9.79 -3.11
C SER A 189 12.21 10.82 -2.01
N PHE A 190 11.24 11.12 -1.16
CA PHE A 190 11.42 12.06 -0.05
C PHE A 190 12.31 11.54 1.06
N VAL A 191 12.52 10.22 1.14
CA VAL A 191 13.26 9.59 2.23
C VAL A 191 14.45 8.75 1.76
N LYS A 192 14.47 8.26 0.52
CA LYS A 192 15.42 7.24 0.03
C LYS A 192 16.89 7.67 0.09
N ASP A 193 17.16 8.96 -0.08
CA ASP A 193 18.52 9.50 -0.16
C ASP A 193 19.04 9.97 1.22
N ASN A 194 18.22 9.83 2.27
CA ASN A 194 18.61 10.14 3.63
C ASN A 194 18.57 8.88 4.52
N PRO A 195 19.73 8.28 4.82
CA PRO A 195 19.80 7.06 5.63
C PRO A 195 19.20 7.21 7.05
N GLU A 196 19.15 8.42 7.61
CA GLU A 196 18.57 8.67 8.92
C GLU A 196 17.04 8.53 8.95
N LEU A 197 16.41 8.54 7.77
CA LEU A 197 14.97 8.39 7.61
C LEU A 197 14.58 6.93 7.29
N LEU A 198 15.55 6.04 7.21
CA LEU A 198 15.35 4.65 6.78
C LEU A 198 15.65 3.66 7.90
N ALA A 199 14.84 2.62 7.95
CA ALA A 199 15.13 1.38 8.67
C ALA A 199 16.20 0.54 7.91
N PRO A 200 16.81 -0.48 8.53
CA PRO A 200 17.86 -1.29 7.92
C PRO A 200 17.49 -1.93 6.57
N ASN A 201 16.22 -2.22 6.37
CA ASN A 201 15.68 -2.78 5.11
C ASN A 201 15.34 -1.71 4.05
N LYS A 202 15.73 -0.46 4.26
CA LYS A 202 15.51 0.68 3.36
C LYS A 202 14.05 1.15 3.25
N HIS A 203 13.18 0.75 4.13
CA HIS A 203 11.86 1.34 4.27
C HIS A 203 11.89 2.52 5.23
N PRO A 204 10.92 3.45 5.18
CA PRO A 204 10.89 4.57 6.10
C PRO A 204 10.84 4.11 7.56
N ASN A 205 11.66 4.70 8.41
CA ASN A 205 11.53 4.59 9.85
C ASN A 205 10.50 5.64 10.37
N GLU A 206 10.34 5.79 11.67
CA GLU A 206 9.37 6.74 12.26
C GLU A 206 9.55 8.17 11.72
N ARG A 207 10.79 8.66 11.70
CA ARG A 207 11.09 9.99 11.14
C ARG A 207 10.82 10.08 9.65
N GLY A 208 11.07 8.98 8.91
CA GLY A 208 10.70 8.87 7.51
C GLY A 208 9.20 8.97 7.29
N HIS A 209 8.41 8.36 8.16
CA HIS A 209 6.95 8.48 8.14
C HIS A 209 6.46 9.89 8.49
N GLU A 210 7.13 10.60 9.39
CA GLU A 210 6.83 12.01 9.66
C GLU A 210 7.08 12.89 8.43
N VAL A 211 8.19 12.71 7.73
CA VAL A 211 8.50 13.44 6.49
C VAL A 211 7.43 13.15 5.42
N ILE A 212 7.02 11.89 5.26
CA ILE A 212 5.97 11.52 4.32
C ILE A 212 4.63 12.19 4.67
N ARG A 213 4.24 12.19 5.95
CA ARG A 213 3.05 12.90 6.42
C ARG A 213 3.12 14.38 6.04
N ASP A 214 4.24 15.05 6.30
CA ASP A 214 4.41 16.49 6.06
C ASP A 214 4.30 16.85 4.57
N HIS A 215 4.68 15.95 3.68
CA HIS A 215 4.46 16.12 2.24
C HIS A 215 3.00 15.87 1.82
N LEU A 216 2.26 15.02 2.53
CA LEU A 216 0.86 14.73 2.22
C LEU A 216 -0.10 15.82 2.75
N ILE A 217 0.19 16.46 3.87
CA ILE A 217 -0.68 17.48 4.47
C ILE A 217 -1.09 18.57 3.47
N PRO A 218 -0.17 19.28 2.77
CA PRO A 218 -0.56 20.32 1.81
C PRO A 218 -1.47 19.81 0.69
N GLU A 219 -1.27 18.58 0.25
CA GLU A 219 -2.08 17.98 -0.81
C GLU A 219 -3.49 17.61 -0.32
N ILE A 220 -3.59 17.13 0.92
CA ILE A 220 -4.86 16.87 1.57
C ILE A 220 -5.64 18.17 1.78
N GLU A 221 -4.99 19.21 2.30
CA GLU A 221 -5.62 20.51 2.53
C GLU A 221 -6.12 21.13 1.23
N ARG A 222 -5.37 20.98 0.13
CA ARG A 222 -5.80 21.44 -1.20
C ARG A 222 -7.08 20.75 -1.67
N VAL A 223 -7.28 19.46 -1.33
CA VAL A 223 -8.48 18.71 -1.70
C VAL A 223 -9.66 19.03 -0.80
N ILE A 224 -9.42 19.16 0.51
CA ILE A 224 -10.49 19.44 1.48
C ILE A 224 -11.02 20.88 1.36
N LEU A 225 -10.16 21.82 0.95
CA LEU A 225 -10.52 23.24 0.83
C LEU A 225 -11.04 23.63 -0.57
N ALA A 226 -11.00 22.74 -1.53
CA ALA A 226 -11.49 22.96 -2.89
C ALA A 226 -12.98 22.67 -3.05
#